data_7026cda19de926f913d3ce0297b2e6f2
#
_entry.id   7026cda19de926f913d3ce0297b2e6f2
#
_cell.length_a   1.000
_cell.length_b   1.000
_cell.length_c   1.000
_cell.angle_alpha   90.00
_cell.angle_beta   90.00
_cell.angle_gamma   90.00
#
_symmetry.space_group_name_H-M   'P 1'
#
loop_
_entity.id
_entity.type
_entity.pdbx_description
1 polymer ?
#
loop_
_entity_poly.entity_id
_entity_poly.type
_entity_poly.pdbx_seq_one_letter_code
_entity_poly.pdbx_strand_id
1 'polypeptide(L)'
;MKIIAALTALCTLTVLAAGCAQQAPIPVQTAPTFLTTVPVQTAPPATEPPLSPAERLLSGMTLREKVGQLFIIRPDALDLSLDAADIDDPHSDGVTTLTGPLSEALKTYPVGGFVLFSKNITDPQQLTDFNAQLRDALPIAPFLATDEEGGLVARLANHPAFSLPKFSSPGAVGAQFGPEGAHDMGMTIGGYLREYGFNMDFAPIADVNTNPRNPVIGTRAFSSDPVQAAELVRAMADGLWQSGIIPVFKHFPGHGDTAEDSHRSIAVNPKSESELLECEWLPFLQAEDQECIMVGHIALPALTGALTPATLSPSLVTGVLREQLGFQGLIITDSLAMGAITKNYTPAEAALGALNAGCDLLLMPQDLEKAFSGVLSAVEDGSFPEARLDQVVLRILNFKLIHHIIDG
;
A
#
# COMPACT_ATOMS: atom_id res chain seq x y z
N MET A 1 -19.15 46.17 -32.77
CA MET A 1 -18.36 47.22 -33.42
C MET A 1 -16.94 47.20 -32.84
N LYS A 2 -15.95 47.03 -33.74
CA LYS A 2 -14.48 47.13 -33.55
C LYS A 2 -13.83 45.91 -32.85
N ILE A 3 -13.00 45.21 -33.44
CA ILE A 3 -12.08 45.06 -34.61
C ILE A 3 -10.88 44.27 -34.07
N ILE A 4 -10.62 43.21 -34.81
CA ILE A 4 -9.54 42.23 -34.79
C ILE A 4 -8.19 42.91 -35.09
N ALA A 5 -7.11 42.40 -34.51
CA ALA A 5 -5.77 42.51 -35.11
C ALA A 5 -4.98 41.21 -34.91
N ALA A 6 -4.80 40.51 -35.99
CA ALA A 6 -3.86 39.38 -36.11
C ALA A 6 -2.47 39.94 -36.46
N LEU A 7 -1.42 39.40 -35.83
CA LEU A 7 -0.03 39.59 -36.25
C LEU A 7 0.53 38.27 -36.79
N THR A 8 0.69 38.22 -38.11
CA THR A 8 1.47 37.20 -38.84
C THR A 8 2.93 37.67 -38.91
N ALA A 9 3.85 36.89 -38.37
CA ALA A 9 5.29 37.08 -38.57
C ALA A 9 5.80 36.15 -39.67
N LEU A 10 6.27 36.78 -40.77
CA LEU A 10 6.86 36.14 -41.94
C LEU A 10 8.37 36.01 -41.73
N CYS A 11 8.93 34.82 -41.58
CA CYS A 11 10.37 34.57 -41.61
C CYS A 11 10.83 34.33 -43.06
N THR A 12 11.60 35.27 -43.57
CA THR A 12 12.31 35.20 -44.86
C THR A 12 13.61 34.42 -44.73
N LEU A 13 13.76 33.36 -45.52
CA LEU A 13 14.96 32.54 -45.66
C LEU A 13 15.92 33.25 -46.64
N THR A 14 17.10 33.67 -46.18
CA THR A 14 18.20 34.12 -47.01
C THR A 14 19.19 32.99 -47.27
N VAL A 15 19.29 32.54 -48.51
CA VAL A 15 20.29 31.58 -48.99
C VAL A 15 21.56 32.36 -49.34
N LEU A 16 22.65 32.09 -48.66
CA LEU A 16 24.01 32.51 -49.03
C LEU A 16 24.71 31.39 -49.78
N ALA A 17 24.98 31.59 -51.05
CA ALA A 17 25.85 30.73 -51.83
C ALA A 17 27.31 31.09 -51.54
N ALA A 18 28.09 30.17 -51.04
CA ALA A 18 29.55 30.29 -50.87
C ALA A 18 30.24 29.43 -51.95
N GLY A 19 31.05 30.09 -52.75
CA GLY A 19 31.78 29.48 -53.87
C GLY A 19 32.87 28.53 -53.46
N CYS A 20 33.08 27.51 -54.34
CA CYS A 20 34.21 26.58 -54.27
C CYS A 20 35.51 27.29 -54.62
N ALA A 21 36.47 27.30 -53.69
CA ALA A 21 37.88 27.54 -53.95
C ALA A 21 38.63 26.21 -53.87
N GLN A 22 39.22 25.76 -55.00
CA GLN A 22 40.07 24.59 -55.06
C GLN A 22 41.39 24.89 -54.38
N GLN A 23 41.73 24.09 -53.33
CA GLN A 23 43.04 24.06 -52.70
C GLN A 23 43.87 22.90 -53.32
N ALA A 24 45.12 23.25 -53.66
CA ALA A 24 46.11 22.30 -54.21
C ALA A 24 46.54 21.26 -53.13
N PRO A 25 47.05 20.04 -53.55
CA PRO A 25 47.38 18.99 -52.62
C PRO A 25 48.71 19.25 -51.89
N ILE A 26 48.69 19.09 -50.57
CA ILE A 26 49.88 19.13 -49.69
C ILE A 26 50.57 17.75 -49.78
N PRO A 27 51.93 17.71 -49.87
CA PRO A 27 52.65 16.43 -49.93
C PRO A 27 52.60 15.69 -48.57
N VAL A 28 52.25 14.41 -48.63
CA VAL A 28 52.21 13.50 -47.47
C VAL A 28 53.65 13.12 -47.11
N GLN A 29 54.13 13.60 -45.96
CA GLN A 29 55.33 13.07 -45.32
C GLN A 29 54.97 11.77 -44.57
N THR A 30 55.52 10.64 -44.97
CA THR A 30 55.39 9.37 -44.25
C THR A 30 56.31 9.39 -43.01
N ALA A 31 55.69 9.48 -41.84
CA ALA A 31 56.40 9.25 -40.58
C ALA A 31 56.57 7.73 -40.29
N PRO A 32 57.67 7.31 -39.68
CA PRO A 32 57.91 5.90 -39.37
C PRO A 32 56.95 5.42 -38.29
N THR A 33 56.23 4.34 -38.57
CA THR A 33 55.28 3.65 -37.64
C THR A 33 56.10 2.88 -36.61
N PHE A 34 56.25 3.42 -35.42
CA PHE A 34 56.66 2.61 -34.26
C PHE A 34 55.42 2.01 -33.65
N LEU A 35 55.14 0.76 -33.91
CA LEU A 35 54.20 -0.07 -33.20
C LEU A 35 54.76 -0.39 -31.79
N THR A 36 54.59 0.50 -30.85
CA THR A 36 54.70 0.16 -29.44
C THR A 36 53.36 -0.43 -29.01
N THR A 37 53.31 -1.74 -28.88
CA THR A 37 52.23 -2.46 -28.20
C THR A 37 52.28 -2.09 -26.72
N VAL A 38 51.45 -1.14 -26.31
CA VAL A 38 51.16 -0.90 -24.89
C VAL A 38 50.34 -2.11 -24.41
N PRO A 39 50.76 -2.84 -23.38
CA PRO A 39 49.93 -3.91 -22.83
C PRO A 39 48.63 -3.25 -22.32
N VAL A 40 47.48 -3.72 -22.85
CA VAL A 40 46.16 -3.35 -22.30
C VAL A 40 46.11 -4.00 -20.92
N GLN A 41 46.33 -3.20 -19.91
CA GLN A 41 46.11 -3.56 -18.52
C GLN A 41 44.59 -3.73 -18.35
N THR A 42 44.10 -4.97 -18.38
CA THR A 42 42.72 -5.29 -18.05
C THR A 42 42.48 -4.82 -16.61
N ALA A 43 41.62 -3.82 -16.43
CA ALA A 43 41.15 -3.43 -15.10
C ALA A 43 40.62 -4.68 -14.40
N PRO A 44 40.91 -4.87 -13.10
CA PRO A 44 40.28 -5.96 -12.35
C PRO A 44 38.77 -5.84 -12.47
N PRO A 45 38.03 -6.97 -12.54
CA PRO A 45 36.60 -6.94 -12.59
C PRO A 45 36.13 -6.11 -11.41
N ALA A 46 35.21 -5.17 -11.68
CA ALA A 46 34.58 -4.36 -10.63
C ALA A 46 33.94 -5.32 -9.64
N THR A 47 34.37 -5.28 -8.38
CA THR A 47 33.72 -6.03 -7.31
C THR A 47 32.29 -5.50 -7.20
N GLU A 48 31.32 -6.38 -7.31
CA GLU A 48 29.92 -6.01 -7.07
C GLU A 48 29.81 -5.31 -5.71
N PRO A 49 29.02 -4.24 -5.61
CA PRO A 49 28.80 -3.58 -4.34
C PRO A 49 28.21 -4.58 -3.33
N PRO A 50 28.55 -4.48 -2.04
CA PRO A 50 28.00 -5.38 -1.02
C PRO A 50 26.47 -5.25 -0.99
N LEU A 51 25.78 -6.39 -0.78
CA LEU A 51 24.32 -6.44 -0.67
C LEU A 51 23.83 -5.51 0.46
N SER A 52 22.74 -4.81 0.19
CA SER A 52 22.01 -4.04 1.22
C SER A 52 21.47 -4.95 2.33
N PRO A 53 21.08 -4.42 3.50
CA PRO A 53 20.46 -5.23 4.56
C PRO A 53 19.25 -6.04 4.09
N ALA A 54 18.35 -5.43 3.31
CA ALA A 54 17.19 -6.10 2.76
C ALA A 54 17.56 -7.22 1.77
N GLU A 55 18.54 -6.98 0.90
CA GLU A 55 19.01 -8.00 -0.05
C GLU A 55 19.67 -9.19 0.66
N ARG A 56 20.40 -8.93 1.76
CA ARG A 56 20.96 -10.04 2.59
C ARG A 56 19.85 -10.87 3.22
N LEU A 57 18.80 -10.23 3.78
CA LEU A 57 17.64 -10.93 4.33
C LEU A 57 16.95 -11.75 3.24
N LEU A 58 16.63 -11.13 2.11
CA LEU A 58 15.97 -11.78 0.97
C LEU A 58 16.75 -13.02 0.48
N SER A 59 18.07 -12.92 0.38
CA SER A 59 18.92 -14.03 -0.10
C SER A 59 18.92 -15.25 0.82
N GLY A 60 18.60 -15.06 2.10
CA GLY A 60 18.46 -16.13 3.09
C GLY A 60 17.07 -16.75 3.18
N MET A 61 16.06 -16.17 2.52
CA MET A 61 14.68 -16.62 2.61
C MET A 61 14.38 -17.79 1.68
N THR A 62 13.62 -18.76 2.19
CA THR A 62 12.96 -19.78 1.37
C THR A 62 11.83 -19.17 0.56
N LEU A 63 11.41 -19.82 -0.53
CA LEU A 63 10.27 -19.37 -1.33
C LEU A 63 9.00 -19.21 -0.49
N ARG A 64 8.77 -20.12 0.46
CA ARG A 64 7.63 -20.06 1.39
C ARG A 64 7.67 -18.83 2.30
N GLU A 65 8.83 -18.47 2.80
CA GLU A 65 8.99 -17.27 3.61
C GLU A 65 8.79 -15.99 2.78
N LYS A 66 9.28 -15.97 1.54
CA LYS A 66 9.03 -14.87 0.60
C LYS A 66 7.53 -14.69 0.36
N VAL A 67 6.82 -15.76 0.03
CA VAL A 67 5.35 -15.73 -0.17
C VAL A 67 4.64 -15.28 1.10
N GLY A 68 5.09 -15.74 2.26
CA GLY A 68 4.52 -15.36 3.55
C GLY A 68 4.55 -13.85 3.81
N GLN A 69 5.64 -13.15 3.42
CA GLN A 69 5.75 -11.70 3.63
C GLN A 69 4.66 -10.89 2.93
N LEU A 70 3.99 -11.45 1.92
CA LEU A 70 2.91 -10.79 1.20
C LEU A 70 1.60 -10.70 1.99
N PHE A 71 1.40 -11.52 3.03
CA PHE A 71 0.11 -11.67 3.71
C PHE A 71 0.06 -10.94 5.05
N ILE A 72 -1.02 -10.15 5.24
CA ILE A 72 -1.47 -9.67 6.55
C ILE A 72 -2.80 -10.34 6.85
N ILE A 73 -2.87 -11.08 7.97
CA ILE A 73 -4.01 -11.93 8.30
C ILE A 73 -4.58 -11.62 9.68
N ARG A 74 -5.82 -12.03 9.94
CA ARG A 74 -6.30 -12.19 11.31
C ARG A 74 -5.63 -13.41 11.96
N PRO A 75 -5.26 -13.38 13.24
CA PRO A 75 -4.72 -14.56 13.93
C PRO A 75 -5.64 -15.77 13.84
N ASP A 76 -6.95 -15.55 13.78
CA ASP A 76 -7.98 -16.59 13.62
C ASP A 76 -7.77 -17.46 12.37
N ALA A 77 -7.22 -16.89 11.30
CA ALA A 77 -6.92 -17.64 10.06
C ALA A 77 -5.80 -18.68 10.20
N LEU A 78 -5.06 -18.68 11.33
CA LEU A 78 -4.10 -19.74 11.67
C LEU A 78 -4.78 -20.98 12.27
N ASP A 79 -5.98 -20.85 12.80
CA ASP A 79 -6.78 -22.01 13.22
C ASP A 79 -7.47 -22.62 12.00
N LEU A 80 -6.77 -23.56 11.38
CA LEU A 80 -7.24 -24.24 10.16
C LEU A 80 -8.48 -25.11 10.36
N SER A 81 -9.00 -25.20 11.60
CA SER A 81 -10.28 -25.87 11.90
C SER A 81 -11.48 -24.96 11.74
N LEU A 82 -11.27 -23.64 11.71
CA LEU A 82 -12.31 -22.63 11.52
C LEU A 82 -12.59 -22.45 10.02
N ASP A 83 -13.86 -22.28 9.69
CA ASP A 83 -14.22 -21.87 8.33
C ASP A 83 -14.23 -20.34 8.18
N ALA A 84 -14.39 -19.85 6.94
CA ALA A 84 -14.39 -18.42 6.66
C ALA A 84 -15.54 -17.67 7.38
N ALA A 85 -16.69 -18.33 7.60
CA ALA A 85 -17.82 -17.72 8.28
C ALA A 85 -17.51 -17.51 9.77
N ASP A 86 -16.88 -18.49 10.43
CA ASP A 86 -16.44 -18.38 11.83
C ASP A 86 -15.36 -17.31 11.99
N ILE A 87 -14.40 -17.26 11.06
CA ILE A 87 -13.33 -16.25 11.06
C ILE A 87 -13.93 -14.84 10.85
N ASP A 88 -14.92 -14.67 10.00
CA ASP A 88 -15.53 -13.37 9.67
C ASP A 88 -16.61 -12.93 10.67
N ASP A 89 -17.15 -13.83 11.50
CA ASP A 89 -18.15 -13.46 12.51
C ASP A 89 -17.53 -12.60 13.63
N PRO A 90 -17.96 -11.32 13.78
CA PRO A 90 -17.46 -10.45 14.83
C PRO A 90 -17.90 -10.87 16.24
N HIS A 91 -18.84 -11.81 16.36
CA HIS A 91 -19.40 -12.30 17.62
C HIS A 91 -18.86 -13.69 18.01
N SER A 92 -18.06 -14.33 17.15
CA SER A 92 -17.38 -15.57 17.50
C SER A 92 -16.22 -15.29 18.47
N ASP A 93 -15.81 -16.30 19.21
CA ASP A 93 -14.61 -16.24 20.03
C ASP A 93 -13.38 -16.05 19.12
N GLY A 94 -12.63 -14.98 19.35
CA GLY A 94 -11.41 -14.68 18.60
C GLY A 94 -10.18 -15.30 19.23
N VAL A 95 -9.15 -15.48 18.43
CA VAL A 95 -7.82 -15.88 18.92
C VAL A 95 -7.23 -14.71 19.71
N THR A 96 -6.93 -14.94 20.99
CA THR A 96 -6.41 -13.93 21.94
C THR A 96 -5.03 -14.27 22.50
N THR A 97 -4.47 -15.42 22.12
CA THR A 97 -3.12 -15.87 22.51
C THR A 97 -2.58 -16.84 21.47
N LEU A 98 -1.26 -16.86 21.32
CA LEU A 98 -0.61 -17.78 20.39
C LEU A 98 -0.42 -19.15 21.05
N THR A 99 -1.30 -20.09 20.71
CA THR A 99 -1.24 -21.47 21.21
C THR A 99 -0.21 -22.30 20.44
N GLY A 100 0.14 -23.49 20.97
CA GLY A 100 1.04 -24.42 20.27
C GLY A 100 0.61 -24.76 18.85
N PRO A 101 -0.66 -25.16 18.58
CA PRO A 101 -1.16 -25.41 17.24
C PRO A 101 -1.03 -24.20 16.29
N LEU A 102 -1.33 -22.98 16.77
CA LEU A 102 -1.18 -21.75 15.97
C LEU A 102 0.29 -21.45 15.67
N SER A 103 1.19 -21.71 16.62
CA SER A 103 2.64 -21.59 16.39
C SER A 103 3.15 -22.58 15.35
N GLU A 104 2.60 -23.80 15.29
CA GLU A 104 2.93 -24.76 14.23
C GLU A 104 2.36 -24.30 12.86
N ALA A 105 1.15 -23.74 12.83
CA ALA A 105 0.59 -23.17 11.60
C ALA A 105 1.47 -22.02 11.05
N LEU A 106 2.06 -21.19 11.91
CA LEU A 106 3.00 -20.15 11.50
C LEU A 106 4.28 -20.66 10.83
N LYS A 107 4.74 -21.89 11.16
CA LYS A 107 5.86 -22.51 10.44
C LYS A 107 5.48 -22.87 9.00
N THR A 108 4.20 -23.20 8.78
CA THR A 108 3.68 -23.49 7.45
C THR A 108 3.33 -22.22 6.67
N TYR A 109 2.81 -21.22 7.38
CA TYR A 109 2.38 -19.92 6.83
C TYR A 109 3.11 -18.77 7.54
N PRO A 110 4.39 -18.52 7.23
CA PRO A 110 5.20 -17.48 7.90
C PRO A 110 4.82 -16.09 7.39
N VAL A 111 3.65 -15.60 7.80
CA VAL A 111 3.02 -14.38 7.30
C VAL A 111 3.81 -13.11 7.61
N GLY A 112 3.64 -12.07 6.77
CA GLY A 112 4.29 -10.78 6.90
C GLY A 112 3.67 -9.85 7.92
N GLY A 113 2.41 -10.12 8.36
CA GLY A 113 1.72 -9.30 9.33
C GLY A 113 0.44 -9.88 9.87
N PHE A 114 -0.06 -9.22 10.91
CA PHE A 114 -1.36 -9.51 11.54
C PHE A 114 -2.19 -8.23 11.64
N VAL A 115 -3.51 -8.38 11.53
CA VAL A 115 -4.49 -7.36 11.86
C VAL A 115 -5.40 -7.87 12.97
N LEU A 116 -5.53 -7.10 14.06
CA LEU A 116 -6.35 -7.45 15.20
C LEU A 116 -7.67 -6.69 15.18
N PHE A 117 -8.76 -7.41 15.47
CA PHE A 117 -10.10 -6.89 15.64
C PHE A 117 -10.54 -6.98 17.09
N SER A 118 -11.66 -6.35 17.45
CA SER A 118 -12.16 -6.34 18.83
C SER A 118 -12.30 -7.75 19.44
N LYS A 119 -12.62 -8.77 18.65
CA LYS A 119 -12.72 -10.15 19.14
C LYS A 119 -11.36 -10.78 19.54
N ASN A 120 -10.25 -10.21 19.06
CA ASN A 120 -8.89 -10.64 19.45
C ASN A 120 -8.36 -9.92 20.70
N ILE A 121 -9.18 -9.05 21.30
CA ILE A 121 -8.80 -8.15 22.39
C ILE A 121 -9.71 -8.40 23.57
N THR A 122 -9.16 -8.69 24.75
CA THR A 122 -9.92 -8.86 25.99
C THR A 122 -9.65 -7.75 27.00
N ASP A 123 -8.40 -7.39 27.16
CA ASP A 123 -7.94 -6.37 28.08
C ASP A 123 -6.53 -5.85 27.69
N PRO A 124 -6.06 -4.73 28.29
CA PRO A 124 -4.78 -4.13 27.95
C PRO A 124 -3.56 -5.06 28.10
N GLN A 125 -3.53 -5.89 29.17
CA GLN A 125 -2.41 -6.78 29.42
C GLN A 125 -2.38 -7.93 28.42
N GLN A 126 -3.54 -8.56 28.18
CA GLN A 126 -3.66 -9.62 27.17
C GLN A 126 -3.20 -9.11 25.80
N LEU A 127 -3.64 -7.91 25.38
CA LEU A 127 -3.28 -7.34 24.08
C LEU A 127 -1.77 -7.13 23.95
N THR A 128 -1.14 -6.55 24.97
CA THR A 128 0.32 -6.34 24.99
C THR A 128 1.08 -7.66 24.88
N ASP A 129 0.67 -8.65 25.68
CA ASP A 129 1.29 -9.97 25.69
C ASP A 129 1.09 -10.69 24.36
N PHE A 130 -0.09 -10.57 23.77
CA PHE A 130 -0.42 -11.21 22.49
C PHE A 130 0.37 -10.61 21.33
N ASN A 131 0.45 -9.27 21.24
CA ASN A 131 1.27 -8.59 20.24
C ASN A 131 2.76 -8.95 20.37
N ALA A 132 3.26 -9.09 21.61
CA ALA A 132 4.62 -9.57 21.85
C ALA A 132 4.83 -11.01 21.36
N GLN A 133 3.88 -11.92 21.65
CA GLN A 133 3.91 -13.31 21.16
C GLN A 133 3.93 -13.38 19.64
N LEU A 134 3.06 -12.61 18.96
CA LEU A 134 3.00 -12.58 17.50
C LEU A 134 4.30 -12.05 16.88
N ARG A 135 4.87 -10.97 17.47
CA ARG A 135 6.14 -10.40 17.02
C ARG A 135 7.29 -11.38 17.14
N ASP A 136 7.38 -12.08 18.27
CA ASP A 136 8.52 -12.93 18.61
C ASP A 136 8.40 -14.34 17.98
N ALA A 137 7.24 -14.68 17.38
CA ALA A 137 6.98 -15.99 16.78
C ALA A 137 7.60 -16.16 15.37
N LEU A 138 8.00 -15.08 14.72
CA LEU A 138 8.46 -15.08 13.33
C LEU A 138 9.92 -14.60 13.23
N PRO A 139 10.73 -15.21 12.33
CA PRO A 139 12.11 -14.78 12.11
C PRO A 139 12.23 -13.33 11.62
N ILE A 140 11.24 -12.88 10.84
CA ILE A 140 11.11 -11.50 10.37
C ILE A 140 9.89 -10.91 11.06
N ALA A 141 10.11 -9.92 11.93
CA ALA A 141 9.04 -9.32 12.72
C ALA A 141 7.89 -8.83 11.82
N PRO A 142 6.63 -9.12 12.20
CA PRO A 142 5.46 -8.83 11.38
C PRO A 142 5.01 -7.37 11.48
N PHE A 143 4.24 -6.91 10.50
CA PHE A 143 3.33 -5.79 10.73
C PHE A 143 2.28 -6.20 11.77
N LEU A 144 2.01 -5.32 12.72
CA LEU A 144 0.94 -5.49 13.71
C LEU A 144 -0.01 -4.31 13.54
N ALA A 145 -1.18 -4.58 12.95
CA ALA A 145 -2.12 -3.58 12.49
C ALA A 145 -3.48 -3.67 13.19
N THR A 146 -4.22 -2.58 13.17
CA THR A 146 -5.63 -2.52 13.57
C THR A 146 -6.34 -1.39 12.80
N ASP A 147 -7.67 -1.29 12.92
CA ASP A 147 -8.47 -0.14 12.47
C ASP A 147 -8.77 0.76 13.67
N GLU A 148 -8.01 1.79 13.86
CA GLU A 148 -8.25 2.78 14.92
C GLU A 148 -8.46 4.17 14.32
N GLU A 149 -9.52 4.31 13.49
CA GLU A 149 -9.82 5.55 12.75
C GLU A 149 -10.26 6.70 13.67
N GLY A 150 -10.67 6.35 14.90
CA GLY A 150 -11.40 7.22 15.79
C GLY A 150 -12.91 7.27 15.50
N GLY A 151 -13.70 7.64 16.47
CA GLY A 151 -15.16 7.67 16.35
C GLY A 151 -15.78 6.27 16.25
N LEU A 152 -16.55 6.01 15.18
CA LEU A 152 -17.28 4.75 15.03
C LEU A 152 -16.34 3.53 14.87
N VAL A 153 -15.27 3.69 14.13
CA VAL A 153 -14.27 2.63 13.90
C VAL A 153 -13.06 2.88 14.78
N ALA A 154 -13.04 2.20 15.92
CA ALA A 154 -11.95 2.23 16.89
C ALA A 154 -12.01 0.93 17.69
N ARG A 155 -11.02 0.04 17.49
CA ARG A 155 -11.02 -1.30 18.08
C ARG A 155 -10.63 -1.29 19.54
N LEU A 156 -9.73 -0.36 19.93
CA LEU A 156 -9.24 -0.20 21.29
C LEU A 156 -10.07 0.84 22.05
N ALA A 157 -10.18 2.06 21.53
CA ALA A 157 -10.85 3.14 22.28
C ALA A 157 -12.33 2.85 22.53
N ASN A 158 -13.02 2.11 21.64
CA ASN A 158 -14.40 1.70 21.86
C ASN A 158 -14.56 0.41 22.69
N HIS A 159 -13.48 -0.31 22.94
CA HIS A 159 -13.53 -1.55 23.72
C HIS A 159 -13.74 -1.24 25.22
N PRO A 160 -14.68 -1.94 25.91
CA PRO A 160 -15.06 -1.59 27.28
C PRO A 160 -13.96 -1.79 28.34
N ALA A 161 -12.96 -2.61 28.06
CA ALA A 161 -11.85 -2.86 28.98
C ALA A 161 -10.78 -1.75 28.97
N PHE A 162 -10.87 -0.78 28.04
CA PHE A 162 -9.87 0.28 27.90
C PHE A 162 -10.44 1.63 28.36
N SER A 163 -9.58 2.43 28.99
CA SER A 163 -9.87 3.83 29.36
C SER A 163 -9.02 4.76 28.50
N LEU A 164 -9.25 4.73 27.18
CA LEU A 164 -8.50 5.52 26.21
C LEU A 164 -9.30 6.78 25.81
N PRO A 165 -8.62 7.84 25.33
CA PRO A 165 -9.28 8.99 24.74
C PRO A 165 -10.16 8.57 23.56
N LYS A 166 -11.40 9.14 23.51
CA LYS A 166 -12.37 8.87 22.46
C LYS A 166 -12.62 10.12 21.64
N PHE A 167 -12.64 9.96 20.34
CA PHE A 167 -13.02 11.01 19.40
C PHE A 167 -14.44 10.79 18.92
N SER A 168 -15.18 11.86 18.67
CA SER A 168 -16.56 11.77 18.18
C SER A 168 -16.62 11.20 16.74
N SER A 169 -15.78 11.73 15.86
CA SER A 169 -15.47 11.20 14.52
C SER A 169 -14.35 12.06 13.88
N PRO A 170 -13.63 11.56 12.87
CA PRO A 170 -12.70 12.37 12.10
C PRO A 170 -13.35 13.64 11.52
N GLY A 171 -14.55 13.52 10.92
CA GLY A 171 -15.27 14.68 10.39
C GLY A 171 -15.60 15.74 11.44
N ALA A 172 -15.97 15.33 12.65
CA ALA A 172 -16.24 16.28 13.74
C ALA A 172 -14.98 16.95 14.27
N VAL A 173 -13.87 16.19 14.38
CA VAL A 173 -12.56 16.72 14.79
C VAL A 173 -12.07 17.74 13.75
N GLY A 174 -12.09 17.39 12.47
CA GLY A 174 -11.70 18.30 11.39
C GLY A 174 -12.52 19.59 11.34
N ALA A 175 -13.85 19.48 11.48
CA ALA A 175 -14.74 20.63 11.46
C ALA A 175 -14.55 21.56 12.67
N GLN A 176 -14.25 21.01 13.86
CA GLN A 176 -14.16 21.79 15.08
C GLN A 176 -12.75 22.33 15.34
N PHE A 177 -11.70 21.58 15.02
CA PHE A 177 -10.34 21.85 15.44
C PHE A 177 -9.35 21.98 14.26
N GLY A 178 -9.79 21.73 13.04
CA GLY A 178 -8.95 21.83 11.84
C GLY A 178 -7.75 20.88 11.81
N PRO A 179 -6.70 21.23 11.06
CA PRO A 179 -5.50 20.37 10.93
C PRO A 179 -4.78 20.10 12.24
N GLU A 180 -4.73 21.07 13.16
CA GLU A 180 -4.14 20.88 14.50
C GLU A 180 -4.86 19.77 15.26
N GLY A 181 -6.21 19.79 15.27
CA GLY A 181 -7.00 18.74 15.91
C GLY A 181 -6.86 17.36 15.23
N ALA A 182 -6.73 17.31 13.91
CA ALA A 182 -6.47 16.07 13.19
C ALA A 182 -5.07 15.49 13.51
N HIS A 183 -4.06 16.35 13.61
CA HIS A 183 -2.71 15.96 14.04
C HIS A 183 -2.71 15.41 15.48
N ASP A 184 -3.33 16.14 16.42
CA ASP A 184 -3.41 15.73 17.82
C ASP A 184 -4.20 14.41 17.98
N MET A 185 -5.20 14.18 17.13
CA MET A 185 -5.91 12.92 17.03
C MET A 185 -4.97 11.79 16.62
N GLY A 186 -4.15 12.00 15.57
CA GLY A 186 -3.14 11.04 15.10
C GLY A 186 -2.09 10.76 16.18
N MET A 187 -1.57 11.79 16.85
CA MET A 187 -0.61 11.66 17.97
C MET A 187 -1.19 10.85 19.13
N THR A 188 -2.44 11.11 19.48
CA THR A 188 -3.11 10.42 20.59
C THR A 188 -3.34 8.94 20.27
N ILE A 189 -3.90 8.66 19.09
CA ILE A 189 -4.15 7.29 18.60
C ILE A 189 -2.83 6.54 18.48
N GLY A 190 -1.87 7.09 17.78
CA GLY A 190 -0.57 6.47 17.57
C GLY A 190 0.17 6.20 18.87
N GLY A 191 0.06 7.11 19.83
CA GLY A 191 0.68 6.96 21.15
C GLY A 191 0.22 5.71 21.90
N TYR A 192 -1.08 5.50 22.03
CA TYR A 192 -1.56 4.29 22.70
C TYR A 192 -1.45 3.02 21.83
N LEU A 193 -1.55 3.10 20.52
CA LEU A 193 -1.31 1.94 19.64
C LEU A 193 0.12 1.43 19.84
N ARG A 194 1.10 2.32 19.86
CA ARG A 194 2.50 1.98 20.12
C ARG A 194 2.70 1.35 21.49
N GLU A 195 2.04 1.87 22.53
CA GLU A 195 2.09 1.34 23.90
C GLU A 195 1.63 -0.13 23.93
N TYR A 196 0.60 -0.49 23.17
CA TYR A 196 0.10 -1.86 23.05
C TYR A 196 0.84 -2.72 22.01
N GLY A 197 1.91 -2.21 21.40
CA GLY A 197 2.80 -2.98 20.54
C GLY A 197 2.40 -3.04 19.07
N PHE A 198 1.44 -2.23 18.60
CA PHE A 198 1.16 -2.04 17.18
C PHE A 198 2.25 -1.21 16.49
N ASN A 199 2.39 -1.39 15.19
CA ASN A 199 3.30 -0.61 14.34
C ASN A 199 2.62 -0.05 13.08
N MET A 200 1.34 -0.35 12.84
CA MET A 200 0.56 0.10 11.68
C MET A 200 -0.88 0.37 12.10
N ASP A 201 -1.48 1.42 11.56
CA ASP A 201 -2.91 1.71 11.70
C ASP A 201 -3.56 1.87 10.33
N PHE A 202 -4.69 1.20 10.12
CA PHE A 202 -5.48 1.39 8.90
C PHE A 202 -6.30 2.68 8.99
N ALA A 203 -5.58 3.76 9.13
CA ALA A 203 -6.02 5.16 9.16
C ALA A 203 -4.89 6.04 8.58
N PRO A 204 -5.21 7.22 8.04
CA PRO A 204 -6.50 7.93 8.01
C PRO A 204 -7.42 7.49 6.88
N ILE A 205 -8.72 7.84 7.03
CA ILE A 205 -9.69 7.79 5.94
C ILE A 205 -9.41 8.93 4.97
N ALA A 206 -8.91 8.58 3.80
CA ALA A 206 -8.59 9.51 2.71
C ALA A 206 -9.77 9.71 1.72
N ASP A 207 -10.90 9.07 1.98
CA ASP A 207 -12.11 9.24 1.19
C ASP A 207 -12.70 10.64 1.38
N VAL A 208 -13.15 11.28 0.28
CA VAL A 208 -13.88 12.57 0.31
C VAL A 208 -15.37 12.28 0.31
N ASN A 209 -16.11 12.67 1.37
CA ASN A 209 -17.53 12.34 1.52
C ASN A 209 -18.44 13.20 0.64
N THR A 210 -18.35 13.03 -0.69
CA THR A 210 -19.13 13.80 -1.66
C THR A 210 -20.58 13.33 -1.76
N ASN A 211 -20.87 12.06 -1.42
CA ASN A 211 -22.22 11.53 -1.38
C ASN A 211 -22.74 11.49 0.07
N PRO A 212 -23.64 12.42 0.49
CA PRO A 212 -24.16 12.44 1.86
C PRO A 212 -25.00 11.21 2.23
N ARG A 213 -25.36 10.38 1.25
CA ARG A 213 -26.11 9.12 1.45
C ARG A 213 -25.18 7.89 1.41
N ASN A 214 -23.86 8.10 1.37
CA ASN A 214 -22.91 7.00 1.39
C ASN A 214 -23.11 6.16 2.67
N PRO A 215 -23.36 4.83 2.56
CA PRO A 215 -23.69 4.00 3.71
C PRO A 215 -22.47 3.57 4.53
N VAL A 216 -21.25 3.78 4.01
CA VAL A 216 -20.00 3.22 4.57
C VAL A 216 -19.09 4.28 5.15
N ILE A 217 -18.90 5.39 4.46
CA ILE A 217 -17.93 6.44 4.82
C ILE A 217 -18.55 7.45 5.79
N GLY A 218 -19.47 8.28 5.33
CA GLY A 218 -20.16 9.25 6.19
C GLY A 218 -19.21 10.09 7.04
N THR A 219 -19.41 10.06 8.36
CA THR A 219 -18.62 10.83 9.35
C THR A 219 -17.21 10.27 9.59
N ARG A 220 -16.85 9.14 9.00
CA ARG A 220 -15.47 8.61 9.01
C ARG A 220 -14.55 9.49 8.16
N ALA A 221 -15.04 10.09 7.07
CA ALA A 221 -14.27 11.05 6.30
C ALA A 221 -14.11 12.37 7.05
N PHE A 222 -12.96 13.02 6.90
CA PHE A 222 -12.70 14.33 7.49
C PHE A 222 -13.54 15.45 6.89
N SER A 223 -13.80 15.42 5.58
CA SER A 223 -14.54 16.47 4.89
C SER A 223 -15.23 15.97 3.62
N SER A 224 -16.20 16.76 3.14
CA SER A 224 -16.74 16.69 1.77
C SER A 224 -16.05 17.65 0.80
N ASP A 225 -15.22 18.56 1.28
CA ASP A 225 -14.35 19.41 0.48
C ASP A 225 -13.01 18.68 0.28
N PRO A 226 -12.59 18.44 -0.97
CA PRO A 226 -11.40 17.63 -1.24
C PRO A 226 -10.09 18.27 -0.80
N VAL A 227 -9.97 19.59 -0.83
CA VAL A 227 -8.77 20.30 -0.38
C VAL A 227 -8.67 20.22 1.13
N GLN A 228 -9.77 20.49 1.84
CA GLN A 228 -9.81 20.36 3.29
C GLN A 228 -9.59 18.89 3.73
N ALA A 229 -10.16 17.92 3.01
CA ALA A 229 -9.93 16.51 3.28
C ALA A 229 -8.43 16.16 3.18
N ALA A 230 -7.76 16.63 2.13
CA ALA A 230 -6.33 16.39 1.92
C ALA A 230 -5.47 16.97 3.05
N GLU A 231 -5.75 18.21 3.49
CA GLU A 231 -5.03 18.84 4.61
C GLU A 231 -5.22 18.07 5.93
N LEU A 232 -6.45 17.66 6.25
CA LEU A 232 -6.78 16.97 7.49
C LEU A 232 -6.23 15.54 7.52
N VAL A 233 -6.32 14.84 6.38
CA VAL A 233 -5.75 13.50 6.20
C VAL A 233 -4.23 13.53 6.41
N ARG A 234 -3.53 14.49 5.79
CA ARG A 234 -2.09 14.65 5.99
C ARG A 234 -1.75 14.91 7.46
N ALA A 235 -2.49 15.82 8.10
CA ALA A 235 -2.25 16.16 9.50
C ALA A 235 -2.41 14.95 10.44
N MET A 236 -3.45 14.12 10.25
CA MET A 236 -3.61 12.89 11.05
C MET A 236 -2.48 11.90 10.77
N ALA A 237 -2.10 11.71 9.50
CA ALA A 237 -1.00 10.83 9.14
C ALA A 237 0.33 11.28 9.75
N ASP A 238 0.60 12.60 9.77
CA ASP A 238 1.77 13.18 10.45
C ASP A 238 1.79 12.85 11.95
N GLY A 239 0.64 12.93 12.62
CA GLY A 239 0.51 12.58 14.03
C GLY A 239 0.77 11.09 14.29
N LEU A 240 0.21 10.19 13.48
CA LEU A 240 0.47 8.74 13.54
C LEU A 240 1.97 8.46 13.33
N TRP A 241 2.54 9.04 12.28
CA TRP A 241 3.96 8.90 11.95
C TRP A 241 4.87 9.34 13.10
N GLN A 242 4.65 10.53 13.65
CA GLN A 242 5.44 11.06 14.77
C GLN A 242 5.32 10.21 16.03
N SER A 243 4.22 9.47 16.20
CA SER A 243 4.06 8.48 17.27
C SER A 243 4.75 7.15 16.97
N GLY A 244 5.33 6.96 15.77
CA GLY A 244 5.99 5.73 15.34
C GLY A 244 5.01 4.65 14.86
N ILE A 245 3.83 5.04 14.37
CA ILE A 245 2.83 4.18 13.75
C ILE A 245 2.77 4.48 12.24
N ILE A 246 2.80 3.44 11.43
CA ILE A 246 2.66 3.55 9.98
C ILE A 246 1.22 3.88 9.63
N PRO A 247 0.94 5.04 9.00
CA PRO A 247 -0.41 5.36 8.53
C PRO A 247 -0.73 4.64 7.22
N VAL A 248 -1.99 4.26 7.05
CA VAL A 248 -2.51 3.64 5.83
C VAL A 248 -3.68 4.44 5.30
N PHE A 249 -3.46 5.18 4.22
CA PHE A 249 -4.49 6.00 3.55
C PHE A 249 -5.50 5.11 2.84
N LYS A 250 -6.79 5.24 3.13
CA LYS A 250 -7.84 4.37 2.59
C LYS A 250 -9.12 5.12 2.23
N HIS A 251 -9.86 4.66 1.22
CA HIS A 251 -9.71 3.48 0.36
C HIS A 251 -9.51 3.93 -1.09
N PHE A 252 -8.30 3.86 -1.63
CA PHE A 252 -8.05 4.23 -3.03
C PHE A 252 -8.90 3.34 -3.97
N PRO A 253 -9.52 3.85 -5.03
CA PRO A 253 -9.41 5.19 -5.62
C PRO A 253 -10.44 6.22 -5.11
N GLY A 254 -11.06 6.02 -3.96
CA GLY A 254 -12.03 6.90 -3.32
C GLY A 254 -13.43 6.29 -3.21
N HIS A 255 -13.83 5.99 -1.96
CA HIS A 255 -15.11 5.37 -1.63
C HIS A 255 -16.21 6.39 -1.33
N GLY A 256 -15.87 7.67 -1.10
CA GLY A 256 -16.79 8.66 -0.54
C GLY A 256 -17.98 9.03 -1.44
N ASP A 257 -17.90 8.82 -2.76
CA ASP A 257 -18.98 9.11 -3.72
C ASP A 257 -19.85 7.87 -4.03
N THR A 258 -19.45 6.67 -3.61
CA THR A 258 -20.19 5.44 -3.94
C THR A 258 -21.55 5.35 -3.22
N ALA A 259 -22.47 4.61 -3.81
CA ALA A 259 -23.79 4.34 -3.23
C ALA A 259 -23.90 2.92 -2.66
N GLU A 260 -22.98 2.04 -3.01
CA GLU A 260 -22.96 0.64 -2.63
C GLU A 260 -21.96 0.39 -1.50
N ASP A 261 -22.27 -0.65 -0.71
CA ASP A 261 -21.39 -1.17 0.34
C ASP A 261 -20.46 -2.25 -0.24
N SER A 262 -19.15 -1.98 -0.29
CA SER A 262 -18.13 -2.90 -0.81
C SER A 262 -17.99 -4.18 0.00
N HIS A 263 -18.49 -4.25 1.24
CA HIS A 263 -18.61 -5.49 1.99
C HIS A 263 -19.59 -6.47 1.34
N ARG A 264 -20.53 -6.00 0.53
CA ARG A 264 -21.59 -6.81 -0.08
C ARG A 264 -21.43 -7.02 -1.57
N SER A 265 -20.96 -6.01 -2.30
CA SER A 265 -20.82 -6.03 -3.76
C SER A 265 -19.75 -5.03 -4.20
N ILE A 266 -19.32 -5.11 -5.45
CA ILE A 266 -18.39 -4.13 -6.01
C ILE A 266 -19.04 -2.76 -5.96
N ALA A 267 -18.40 -1.81 -5.28
CA ALA A 267 -18.80 -0.41 -5.31
C ALA A 267 -18.38 0.22 -6.65
N VAL A 268 -19.19 1.13 -7.18
CA VAL A 268 -18.92 1.75 -8.49
C VAL A 268 -18.80 3.26 -8.32
N ASN A 269 -17.71 3.84 -8.84
CA ASN A 269 -17.57 5.28 -9.01
C ASN A 269 -17.50 5.57 -10.53
N PRO A 270 -18.51 6.25 -11.11
CA PRO A 270 -18.59 6.46 -12.55
C PRO A 270 -17.82 7.68 -13.06
N LYS A 271 -17.13 8.41 -12.18
CA LYS A 271 -16.43 9.66 -12.50
C LYS A 271 -15.33 9.45 -13.53
N SER A 272 -15.10 10.47 -14.34
CA SER A 272 -13.97 10.57 -15.24
C SER A 272 -12.66 10.79 -14.48
N GLU A 273 -11.55 10.55 -15.13
CA GLU A 273 -10.21 10.77 -14.55
C GLU A 273 -10.01 12.21 -14.07
N SER A 274 -10.46 13.21 -14.85
CA SER A 274 -10.34 14.62 -14.44
C SER A 274 -11.13 14.93 -13.17
N GLU A 275 -12.34 14.37 -13.02
CA GLU A 275 -13.15 14.54 -11.81
C GLU A 275 -12.49 13.86 -10.59
N LEU A 276 -11.87 12.70 -10.78
CA LEU A 276 -11.15 11.98 -9.71
C LEU A 276 -9.89 12.75 -9.27
N LEU A 277 -9.13 13.31 -10.22
CA LEU A 277 -7.95 14.14 -9.93
C LEU A 277 -8.31 15.43 -9.19
N GLU A 278 -9.47 16.02 -9.47
CA GLU A 278 -9.94 17.24 -8.81
C GLU A 278 -10.58 16.98 -7.44
N CYS A 279 -10.88 15.73 -7.10
CA CYS A 279 -11.62 15.38 -5.89
C CYS A 279 -11.02 14.17 -5.15
N GLU A 280 -11.38 12.95 -5.55
CA GLU A 280 -11.11 11.73 -4.77
C GLU A 280 -9.64 11.44 -4.58
N TRP A 281 -8.78 11.79 -5.56
CA TRP A 281 -7.36 11.48 -5.49
C TRP A 281 -6.52 12.52 -4.73
N LEU A 282 -7.06 13.72 -4.47
CA LEU A 282 -6.31 14.77 -3.75
C LEU A 282 -5.79 14.34 -2.37
N PRO A 283 -6.59 13.65 -1.51
CA PRO A 283 -6.07 13.17 -0.23
C PRO A 283 -5.00 12.08 -0.37
N PHE A 284 -5.08 11.21 -1.40
CA PHE A 284 -4.08 10.18 -1.64
C PHE A 284 -2.74 10.72 -2.15
N LEU A 285 -2.76 11.88 -2.82
CA LEU A 285 -1.53 12.59 -3.21
C LEU A 285 -0.74 13.14 -2.01
N GLN A 286 -1.32 13.12 -0.82
CA GLN A 286 -0.64 13.51 0.42
C GLN A 286 0.18 12.37 1.03
N ALA A 287 0.01 11.13 0.56
CA ALA A 287 0.77 9.99 1.07
C ALA A 287 2.22 10.05 0.61
N GLU A 288 3.15 9.79 1.55
CA GLU A 288 4.59 9.75 1.30
C GLU A 288 5.06 8.31 1.04
N ASP A 289 6.25 8.15 0.42
CA ASP A 289 6.80 6.84 0.06
C ASP A 289 7.13 5.92 1.26
N GLN A 290 7.11 6.47 2.46
CA GLN A 290 7.30 5.73 3.71
C GLN A 290 5.97 5.35 4.38
N GLU A 291 4.86 5.53 3.68
CA GLU A 291 3.51 5.25 4.16
C GLU A 291 2.85 4.20 3.28
N CYS A 292 1.61 3.84 3.63
CA CYS A 292 0.85 2.84 2.88
C CYS A 292 -0.41 3.45 2.28
N ILE A 293 -0.83 2.92 1.11
CA ILE A 293 -2.16 3.16 0.55
C ILE A 293 -2.91 1.84 0.46
N MET A 294 -4.12 1.79 1.02
CA MET A 294 -5.03 0.67 0.88
C MET A 294 -5.94 0.88 -0.32
N VAL A 295 -5.93 -0.12 -1.22
CA VAL A 295 -6.77 -0.13 -2.43
C VAL A 295 -8.09 -0.85 -2.14
N GLY A 296 -9.19 -0.13 -2.23
CA GLY A 296 -10.54 -0.66 -2.03
C GLY A 296 -11.09 -1.44 -3.24
N HIS A 297 -12.20 -2.15 -3.01
CA HIS A 297 -12.88 -2.93 -4.06
C HIS A 297 -13.89 -2.09 -4.83
N ILE A 298 -13.39 -1.00 -5.43
CA ILE A 298 -14.16 0.01 -6.15
C ILE A 298 -13.84 -0.09 -7.63
N ALA A 299 -14.85 -0.17 -8.48
CA ALA A 299 -14.68 -0.16 -9.94
C ALA A 299 -14.80 1.27 -10.48
N LEU A 300 -13.92 1.59 -11.43
CA LEU A 300 -13.91 2.84 -12.20
C LEU A 300 -14.19 2.55 -13.69
N PRO A 301 -15.42 2.25 -14.08
CA PRO A 301 -15.72 1.82 -15.44
C PRO A 301 -15.45 2.88 -16.49
N ALA A 302 -15.48 4.16 -16.15
CA ALA A 302 -15.12 5.24 -17.06
C ALA A 302 -13.63 5.21 -17.49
N LEU A 303 -12.75 4.66 -16.64
CA LEU A 303 -11.32 4.54 -16.91
C LEU A 303 -10.94 3.17 -17.47
N THR A 304 -11.55 2.11 -16.92
CA THR A 304 -11.14 0.73 -17.23
C THR A 304 -12.02 0.04 -18.27
N GLY A 305 -13.21 0.59 -18.58
CA GLY A 305 -14.21 -0.03 -19.42
C GLY A 305 -14.87 -1.29 -18.81
N ALA A 306 -14.60 -1.61 -17.54
CA ALA A 306 -15.04 -2.82 -16.87
C ALA A 306 -15.44 -2.58 -15.40
N LEU A 307 -16.18 -3.52 -14.81
CA LEU A 307 -16.51 -3.54 -13.38
C LEU A 307 -15.47 -4.31 -12.55
N THR A 308 -14.20 -4.30 -12.98
CA THR A 308 -13.11 -4.92 -12.22
C THR A 308 -12.82 -4.06 -10.99
N PRO A 309 -12.76 -4.64 -9.78
CA PRO A 309 -12.34 -3.90 -8.59
C PRO A 309 -10.95 -3.31 -8.76
N ALA A 310 -10.71 -2.11 -8.26
CA ALA A 310 -9.41 -1.45 -8.34
C ALA A 310 -8.28 -2.33 -7.81
N THR A 311 -8.51 -3.04 -6.72
CA THR A 311 -7.58 -4.01 -6.12
C THR A 311 -7.04 -5.05 -7.11
N LEU A 312 -7.83 -5.41 -8.13
CA LEU A 312 -7.48 -6.43 -9.14
C LEU A 312 -7.18 -5.81 -10.53
N SER A 313 -7.05 -4.50 -10.61
CA SER A 313 -6.89 -3.76 -11.87
C SER A 313 -5.46 -3.24 -12.04
N PRO A 314 -4.64 -3.83 -12.94
CA PRO A 314 -3.30 -3.31 -13.24
C PRO A 314 -3.30 -1.85 -13.73
N SER A 315 -4.33 -1.44 -14.47
CA SER A 315 -4.45 -0.07 -14.95
C SER A 315 -4.66 0.94 -13.81
N LEU A 316 -5.30 0.54 -12.69
CA LEU A 316 -5.53 1.41 -11.55
C LEU A 316 -4.39 1.36 -10.54
N VAL A 317 -3.91 0.17 -10.16
CA VAL A 317 -2.84 0.04 -9.17
C VAL A 317 -1.49 0.44 -9.77
N THR A 318 -1.09 -0.21 -10.86
CA THR A 318 0.18 0.12 -11.50
C THR A 318 0.08 1.41 -12.31
N GLY A 319 -0.87 1.49 -13.25
CA GLY A 319 -0.96 2.61 -14.19
C GLY A 319 -1.27 3.94 -13.50
N VAL A 320 -2.32 3.98 -12.67
CA VAL A 320 -2.69 5.23 -11.99
C VAL A 320 -1.84 5.45 -10.75
N LEU A 321 -1.94 4.55 -9.75
CA LEU A 321 -1.35 4.84 -8.43
C LEU A 321 0.19 4.88 -8.46
N ARG A 322 0.85 3.90 -9.10
CA ARG A 322 2.32 3.86 -9.18
C ARG A 322 2.91 4.83 -10.21
N GLU A 323 2.39 4.80 -11.46
CA GLU A 323 3.04 5.49 -12.57
C GLU A 323 2.55 6.94 -12.72
N GLN A 324 1.24 7.19 -12.67
CA GLN A 324 0.67 8.51 -12.89
C GLN A 324 0.73 9.38 -11.63
N LEU A 325 0.31 8.87 -10.45
CA LEU A 325 0.35 9.60 -9.20
C LEU A 325 1.72 9.50 -8.51
N GLY A 326 2.59 8.58 -8.94
CA GLY A 326 3.99 8.50 -8.53
C GLY A 326 4.24 7.85 -7.17
N PHE A 327 3.24 7.22 -6.54
CA PHE A 327 3.38 6.65 -5.20
C PHE A 327 4.32 5.44 -5.18
N GLN A 328 5.36 5.46 -4.34
CA GLN A 328 6.37 4.41 -4.23
C GLN A 328 6.33 3.64 -2.89
N GLY A 329 5.47 4.04 -1.95
CA GLY A 329 5.27 3.34 -0.67
C GLY A 329 4.60 1.96 -0.83
N LEU A 330 4.18 1.31 0.25
CA LEU A 330 3.51 0.02 0.16
C LEU A 330 2.05 0.15 -0.25
N ILE A 331 1.62 -0.71 -1.17
CA ILE A 331 0.21 -0.82 -1.57
C ILE A 331 -0.36 -2.10 -0.96
N ILE A 332 -1.36 -1.93 -0.11
CA ILE A 332 -2.09 -3.04 0.52
C ILE A 332 -3.49 -3.17 -0.10
N THR A 333 -4.00 -4.38 -0.25
CA THR A 333 -5.41 -4.57 -0.61
C THR A 333 -6.32 -4.22 0.55
N ASP A 334 -7.56 -3.83 0.30
CA ASP A 334 -8.63 -4.03 1.27
C ASP A 334 -8.86 -5.53 1.50
N SER A 335 -9.68 -5.89 2.49
CA SER A 335 -9.91 -7.28 2.85
C SER A 335 -10.39 -8.13 1.67
N LEU A 336 -9.59 -9.11 1.29
CA LEU A 336 -9.94 -10.05 0.22
C LEU A 336 -11.06 -11.02 0.63
N ALA A 337 -11.49 -11.03 1.90
CA ALA A 337 -12.66 -11.75 2.38
C ALA A 337 -13.99 -11.01 2.11
N MET A 338 -13.97 -9.76 1.64
CA MET A 338 -15.18 -8.98 1.37
C MET A 338 -15.99 -9.53 0.19
N GLY A 339 -17.32 -9.40 0.27
CA GLY A 339 -18.24 -9.94 -0.73
C GLY A 339 -18.07 -9.36 -2.15
N ALA A 340 -17.43 -8.20 -2.29
CA ALA A 340 -17.02 -7.67 -3.59
C ALA A 340 -16.04 -8.60 -4.32
N ILE A 341 -15.20 -9.32 -3.58
CA ILE A 341 -14.20 -10.27 -4.10
C ILE A 341 -14.74 -11.70 -4.08
N THR A 342 -15.17 -12.19 -2.91
CA THR A 342 -15.46 -13.61 -2.70
C THR A 342 -16.60 -14.18 -3.54
N LYS A 343 -17.49 -13.31 -4.05
CA LYS A 343 -18.58 -13.72 -4.96
C LYS A 343 -18.11 -14.02 -6.39
N ASN A 344 -16.94 -13.53 -6.78
CA ASN A 344 -16.50 -13.57 -8.16
C ASN A 344 -15.12 -14.23 -8.35
N TYR A 345 -14.33 -14.37 -7.28
CA TYR A 345 -12.97 -14.87 -7.34
C TYR A 345 -12.72 -15.90 -6.23
N THR A 346 -11.97 -16.93 -6.55
CA THR A 346 -11.40 -17.84 -5.55
C THR A 346 -10.30 -17.12 -4.75
N PRO A 347 -9.93 -17.60 -3.55
CA PRO A 347 -8.84 -17.02 -2.77
C PRO A 347 -7.51 -16.92 -3.52
N ALA A 348 -7.17 -17.92 -4.33
CA ALA A 348 -5.96 -17.91 -5.16
C ALA A 348 -6.04 -16.88 -6.30
N GLU A 349 -7.17 -16.80 -7.00
CA GLU A 349 -7.38 -15.81 -8.07
C GLU A 349 -7.34 -14.38 -7.53
N ALA A 350 -7.96 -14.14 -6.37
CA ALA A 350 -7.94 -12.83 -5.71
C ALA A 350 -6.51 -12.42 -5.32
N ALA A 351 -5.75 -13.31 -4.70
CA ALA A 351 -4.38 -13.05 -4.29
C ALA A 351 -3.47 -12.78 -5.50
N LEU A 352 -3.48 -13.66 -6.51
CA LEU A 352 -2.70 -13.49 -7.74
C LEU A 352 -3.14 -12.28 -8.56
N GLY A 353 -4.44 -12.02 -8.62
CA GLY A 353 -5.00 -10.84 -9.29
C GLY A 353 -4.48 -9.55 -8.68
N ALA A 354 -4.47 -9.44 -7.35
CA ALA A 354 -3.96 -8.28 -6.62
C ALA A 354 -2.45 -8.08 -6.81
N LEU A 355 -1.66 -9.15 -6.72
CA LEU A 355 -0.22 -9.11 -7.01
C LEU A 355 0.05 -8.71 -8.46
N ASN A 356 -0.73 -9.23 -9.40
CA ASN A 356 -0.63 -8.86 -10.82
C ASN A 356 -1.09 -7.42 -11.08
N ALA A 357 -2.00 -6.89 -10.28
CA ALA A 357 -2.36 -5.48 -10.33
C ALA A 357 -1.25 -4.55 -9.85
N GLY A 358 -0.36 -5.02 -8.96
CA GLY A 358 0.75 -4.22 -8.41
C GLY A 358 0.65 -3.95 -6.92
N CYS A 359 -0.27 -4.62 -6.19
CA CYS A 359 -0.31 -4.61 -4.74
C CYS A 359 0.90 -5.35 -4.17
N ASP A 360 1.40 -4.88 -3.02
CA ASP A 360 2.53 -5.49 -2.30
C ASP A 360 2.04 -6.41 -1.18
N LEU A 361 0.97 -6.03 -0.51
CA LEU A 361 0.43 -6.72 0.65
C LEU A 361 -1.02 -7.16 0.40
N LEU A 362 -1.32 -8.39 0.78
CA LEU A 362 -2.61 -9.06 0.62
C LEU A 362 -3.29 -9.15 1.99
N LEU A 363 -4.34 -8.36 2.19
CA LEU A 363 -5.03 -8.30 3.47
C LEU A 363 -6.14 -9.34 3.54
N MET A 364 -6.11 -10.17 4.59
CA MET A 364 -7.21 -11.05 5.01
C MET A 364 -7.84 -11.85 3.84
N PRO A 365 -7.11 -12.77 3.19
CA PRO A 365 -7.73 -13.66 2.22
C PRO A 365 -8.84 -14.48 2.91
N GLN A 366 -9.92 -14.78 2.18
CA GLN A 366 -11.05 -15.57 2.71
C GLN A 366 -10.61 -16.94 3.22
N ASP A 367 -9.60 -17.53 2.60
CA ASP A 367 -9.01 -18.81 2.94
C ASP A 367 -7.50 -18.68 2.77
N LEU A 368 -6.78 -18.64 3.90
CA LEU A 368 -5.33 -18.46 3.92
C LEU A 368 -4.61 -19.57 3.18
N GLU A 369 -4.99 -20.84 3.43
CA GLU A 369 -4.33 -22.00 2.83
C GLU A 369 -4.43 -21.97 1.31
N LYS A 370 -5.63 -21.72 0.76
CA LYS A 370 -5.85 -21.66 -0.70
C LYS A 370 -5.16 -20.45 -1.35
N ALA A 371 -5.21 -19.29 -0.72
CA ALA A 371 -4.54 -18.10 -1.23
C ALA A 371 -3.02 -18.28 -1.24
N PHE A 372 -2.45 -18.72 -0.11
CA PHE A 372 -1.02 -18.95 0.04
C PHE A 372 -0.50 -20.02 -0.92
N SER A 373 -1.16 -21.18 -0.96
CA SER A 373 -0.78 -22.28 -1.85
C SER A 373 -0.94 -21.89 -3.32
N GLY A 374 -1.95 -21.09 -3.66
CA GLY A 374 -2.13 -20.57 -5.01
C GLY A 374 -0.98 -19.68 -5.46
N VAL A 375 -0.54 -18.74 -4.61
CA VAL A 375 0.62 -17.88 -4.90
C VAL A 375 1.90 -18.72 -4.97
N LEU A 376 2.12 -19.62 -4.01
CA LEU A 376 3.30 -20.48 -3.99
C LEU A 376 3.41 -21.32 -5.26
N SER A 377 2.34 -21.99 -5.66
CA SER A 377 2.29 -22.80 -6.87
C SER A 377 2.52 -21.98 -8.14
N ALA A 378 1.98 -20.77 -8.20
CA ALA A 378 2.18 -19.89 -9.36
C ALA A 378 3.64 -19.44 -9.51
N VAL A 379 4.39 -19.33 -8.39
CA VAL A 379 5.82 -19.05 -8.45
C VAL A 379 6.60 -20.32 -8.84
N GLU A 380 6.24 -21.47 -8.29
CA GLU A 380 6.88 -22.76 -8.59
C GLU A 380 6.73 -23.19 -10.06
N ASP A 381 5.57 -22.91 -10.68
CA ASP A 381 5.33 -23.23 -12.09
C ASP A 381 5.76 -22.11 -13.07
N GLY A 382 6.19 -20.95 -12.53
CA GLY A 382 6.68 -19.80 -13.30
C GLY A 382 5.57 -18.92 -13.89
N SER A 383 4.28 -19.16 -13.61
CA SER A 383 3.18 -18.27 -14.04
C SER A 383 3.20 -16.92 -13.32
N PHE A 384 3.79 -16.86 -12.12
CA PHE A 384 4.19 -15.64 -11.45
C PHE A 384 5.72 -15.65 -11.29
N PRO A 385 6.50 -14.78 -11.96
CA PRO A 385 7.96 -14.84 -11.94
C PRO A 385 8.54 -14.63 -10.53
N GLU A 386 9.45 -15.50 -10.08
CA GLU A 386 10.12 -15.36 -8.78
C GLU A 386 10.85 -14.01 -8.65
N ALA A 387 11.47 -13.52 -9.72
CA ALA A 387 12.10 -12.20 -9.73
C ALA A 387 11.13 -11.05 -9.40
N ARG A 388 9.85 -11.20 -9.76
CA ARG A 388 8.81 -10.23 -9.39
C ARG A 388 8.41 -10.38 -7.92
N LEU A 389 8.33 -11.61 -7.40
CA LEU A 389 8.15 -11.86 -5.98
C LEU A 389 9.28 -11.22 -5.18
N ASP A 390 10.53 -11.43 -5.60
CA ASP A 390 11.72 -10.86 -4.95
C ASP A 390 11.68 -9.33 -4.91
N GLN A 391 11.23 -8.67 -5.97
CA GLN A 391 11.06 -7.21 -6.00
C GLN A 391 10.03 -6.73 -4.97
N VAL A 392 8.90 -7.42 -4.83
CA VAL A 392 7.85 -7.08 -3.85
C VAL A 392 8.37 -7.31 -2.43
N VAL A 393 8.98 -8.47 -2.17
CA VAL A 393 9.52 -8.81 -0.84
C VAL A 393 10.65 -7.85 -0.46
N LEU A 394 11.52 -7.49 -1.41
CA LEU A 394 12.58 -6.50 -1.17
C LEU A 394 12.01 -5.13 -0.75
N ARG A 395 10.90 -4.70 -1.38
CA ARG A 395 10.19 -3.48 -0.99
C ARG A 395 9.63 -3.59 0.42
N ILE A 396 9.00 -4.71 0.77
CA ILE A 396 8.47 -4.97 2.11
C ILE A 396 9.59 -4.98 3.16
N LEU A 397 10.71 -5.64 2.89
CA LEU A 397 11.84 -5.70 3.81
C LEU A 397 12.49 -4.33 4.02
N ASN A 398 12.71 -3.56 2.95
CA ASN A 398 13.20 -2.18 3.06
C ASN A 398 12.26 -1.31 3.88
N PHE A 399 10.96 -1.46 3.67
CA PHE A 399 9.94 -0.73 4.42
C PHE A 399 9.98 -1.08 5.92
N LYS A 400 10.08 -2.36 6.26
CA LYS A 400 10.25 -2.83 7.65
C LYS A 400 11.54 -2.30 8.31
N LEU A 401 12.63 -2.21 7.55
CA LEU A 401 13.90 -1.63 8.02
C LEU A 401 13.78 -0.13 8.30
N ILE A 402 13.16 0.64 7.39
CA ILE A 402 12.95 2.09 7.54
C ILE A 402 12.12 2.38 8.80
N HIS A 403 11.13 1.54 9.10
CA HIS A 403 10.25 1.67 10.26
C HIS A 403 10.79 1.00 11.53
N HIS A 404 12.03 0.50 11.52
CA HIS A 404 12.64 -0.19 12.66
C HIS A 404 11.79 -1.36 13.21
N ILE A 405 11.02 -2.02 12.33
CA ILE A 405 10.29 -3.26 12.66
C ILE A 405 11.28 -4.43 12.73
N ILE A 406 12.30 -4.39 11.87
CA ILE A 406 13.41 -5.34 11.82
C ILE A 406 14.73 -4.59 11.84
N ASP A 407 15.79 -5.25 12.35
CA ASP A 407 17.15 -4.73 12.34
C ASP A 407 17.87 -5.08 11.01
N GLY A 408 18.85 -4.24 10.62
CA GLY A 408 19.60 -4.37 9.37
C GLY A 408 20.92 -5.13 9.49
#